data_ac00cb98347cc2c6277fdaecd9ff5764
#
_entry.id   ac00cb98347cc2c6277fdaecd9ff5764
#
_cell.length_a   1.000
_cell.length_b   1.000
_cell.length_c   1.000
_cell.angle_alpha   90.00
_cell.angle_beta   90.00
_cell.angle_gamma   90.00
#
_symmetry.space_group_name_H-M   'P 1'
#
loop_
_entity.id
_entity.type
_entity.pdbx_description
1 polymer ?
#
loop_
_entity_poly.entity_id
_entity_poly.type
_entity_poly.pdbx_seq_one_letter_code
_entity_poly.pdbx_strand_id
1 'polypeptide(L)'
;MDSQILINDVEIFNGKEPQTLRGNVLIRNNRIERISREPIPADPAAGVRALDGKGRFLMPGLIDAHWHAYLCSNTMQDLLMSDPSYMHLAAGREAGATLLRGFTTIRDAGGPVFGLKRAIDTGLLPGPRIYPSGAMISQTSGHGDFRMIYDHFHGGCGCEAAHLEQRGASRIVDGTDAVTAATRENLRQGASQIKLMTGGGAASLYDPLDVTEFFEEEIRAAVRAAEDWGTYVMVHVYNPRGIARAIAAGVRSIEHGHLIDEPTMELLAANDVWLSMQAFAVEDNSYPSPVQQAKHIEITQGTDRTYNLAKKYRVKLAWGTDLLFNPANTKNQNHGIVKLQKWFTPFEILKMVTFDNAQLLAMSGPRNPYPGRLGVVEEGALADLLLIEGNPLQEIGVLENPAEKFALIVKDGVICKNNL
;
A
#
# COMPACT_ATOMS: atom_id res chain seq x y z
N MET A 1 22.83 -20.49 -13.72
CA MET A 1 23.09 -21.07 -12.40
C MET A 1 22.05 -20.55 -11.44
N ASP A 2 21.48 -21.42 -10.60
CA ASP A 2 20.54 -20.99 -9.57
C ASP A 2 21.25 -20.09 -8.58
N SER A 3 20.67 -18.93 -8.31
CA SER A 3 21.17 -18.02 -7.26
C SER A 3 20.87 -18.61 -5.89
N GLN A 4 21.88 -18.77 -5.05
CA GLN A 4 21.73 -19.26 -3.68
C GLN A 4 22.35 -18.27 -2.68
N ILE A 5 21.57 -17.91 -1.65
CA ILE A 5 22.00 -17.05 -0.55
C ILE A 5 21.72 -17.79 0.75
N LEU A 6 22.75 -17.98 1.56
CA LEU A 6 22.62 -18.51 2.92
C LEU A 6 22.89 -17.39 3.92
N ILE A 7 21.90 -17.08 4.75
CA ILE A 7 22.02 -16.12 5.85
C ILE A 7 22.13 -16.94 7.14
N ASN A 8 23.31 -16.94 7.74
CA ASN A 8 23.61 -17.68 8.95
C ASN A 8 23.40 -16.84 10.19
N ASP A 9 23.14 -17.51 11.30
CA ASP A 9 23.13 -16.94 12.67
C ASP A 9 22.24 -15.68 12.77
N VAL A 10 20.92 -15.88 12.61
CA VAL A 10 19.92 -14.82 12.70
C VAL A 10 18.83 -15.14 13.72
N GLU A 11 18.26 -14.12 14.32
CA GLU A 11 17.03 -14.20 15.12
C GLU A 11 15.84 -13.98 14.19
N ILE A 12 15.11 -15.03 13.87
CA ILE A 12 14.08 -15.07 12.83
C ILE A 12 12.70 -14.76 13.44
N PHE A 13 12.07 -13.68 12.99
CA PHE A 13 10.65 -13.40 13.19
C PHE A 13 9.87 -13.87 11.95
N ASN A 14 8.91 -14.77 12.14
CA ASN A 14 8.20 -15.39 11.03
C ASN A 14 7.08 -14.53 10.41
N GLY A 15 6.76 -13.37 10.99
CA GLY A 15 5.68 -12.47 10.57
C GLY A 15 4.33 -12.73 11.23
N LYS A 16 4.11 -13.90 11.86
CA LYS A 16 2.81 -14.35 12.38
C LYS A 16 2.72 -14.42 13.89
N GLU A 17 3.81 -14.78 14.54
CA GLU A 17 3.86 -15.11 15.95
C GLU A 17 4.92 -14.28 16.67
N PRO A 18 4.71 -13.90 17.93
CA PRO A 18 5.65 -13.04 18.65
C PRO A 18 6.97 -13.75 19.02
N GLN A 19 7.02 -15.07 18.92
CA GLN A 19 8.22 -15.85 19.21
C GLN A 19 9.20 -15.81 18.04
N THR A 20 10.47 -15.71 18.35
CA THR A 20 11.56 -15.77 17.36
C THR A 20 12.25 -17.13 17.39
N LEU A 21 12.91 -17.47 16.31
CA LEU A 21 13.73 -18.66 16.15
C LEU A 21 15.17 -18.25 15.81
N ARG A 22 16.15 -18.66 16.62
CA ARG A 22 17.56 -18.56 16.22
C ARG A 22 17.92 -19.65 15.23
N GLY A 23 18.49 -19.25 14.08
CA GLY A 23 18.76 -20.23 13.03
C GLY A 23 19.40 -19.63 11.77
N ASN A 24 19.26 -20.36 10.69
CA ASN A 24 19.85 -20.07 9.39
C ASN A 24 18.78 -20.16 8.30
N VAL A 25 18.87 -19.32 7.27
CA VAL A 25 17.91 -19.25 6.18
C VAL A 25 18.64 -19.42 4.84
N LEU A 26 18.27 -20.46 4.11
CA LEU A 26 18.75 -20.68 2.75
C LEU A 26 17.68 -20.21 1.75
N ILE A 27 18.10 -19.33 0.85
CA ILE A 27 17.30 -18.82 -0.26
C ILE A 27 17.82 -19.48 -1.54
N ARG A 28 16.91 -20.00 -2.37
CA ARG A 28 17.19 -20.45 -3.73
C ARG A 28 16.31 -19.70 -4.71
N ASN A 29 16.93 -19.05 -5.68
CA ASN A 29 16.25 -18.14 -6.60
C ASN A 29 15.43 -17.09 -5.81
N ASN A 30 14.14 -17.05 -5.98
CA ASN A 30 13.28 -16.07 -5.30
C ASN A 30 12.49 -16.64 -4.11
N ARG A 31 12.86 -17.83 -3.59
CA ARG A 31 12.14 -18.48 -2.49
C ARG A 31 13.04 -18.85 -1.33
N ILE A 32 12.47 -18.85 -0.14
CA ILE A 32 13.07 -19.45 1.05
C ILE A 32 12.98 -20.96 0.87
N GLU A 33 14.14 -21.61 0.70
CA GLU A 33 14.21 -23.05 0.49
C GLU A 33 14.20 -23.81 1.81
N ARG A 34 14.97 -23.31 2.80
CA ARG A 34 15.14 -24.02 4.09
C ARG A 34 15.37 -23.05 5.23
N ILE A 35 14.78 -23.38 6.38
CA ILE A 35 15.05 -22.73 7.66
C ILE A 35 15.54 -23.82 8.63
N SER A 36 16.66 -23.60 9.33
CA SER A 36 17.24 -24.62 10.21
C SER A 36 17.90 -23.99 11.44
N ARG A 37 17.70 -24.62 12.60
CA ARG A 37 18.51 -24.30 13.80
C ARG A 37 19.96 -24.77 13.66
N GLU A 38 20.13 -25.91 13.00
CA GLU A 38 21.44 -26.48 12.72
C GLU A 38 22.10 -25.74 11.54
N PRO A 39 23.44 -25.68 11.49
CA PRO A 39 24.15 -25.16 10.35
C PRO A 39 23.71 -25.80 9.02
N ILE A 40 23.48 -24.97 8.01
CA ILE A 40 23.21 -25.44 6.65
C ILE A 40 24.55 -25.48 5.91
N PRO A 41 24.99 -26.64 5.37
CA PRO A 41 26.20 -26.71 4.60
C PRO A 41 26.16 -25.77 3.40
N ALA A 42 27.12 -24.87 3.29
CA ALA A 42 27.31 -24.03 2.13
C ALA A 42 28.50 -24.57 1.31
N ASP A 43 28.25 -24.97 0.07
CA ASP A 43 29.32 -25.29 -0.87
C ASP A 43 29.59 -24.05 -1.74
N PRO A 44 30.76 -23.39 -1.55
CA PRO A 44 31.13 -22.24 -2.35
C PRO A 44 31.31 -22.64 -3.84
N ALA A 45 31.69 -23.91 -4.12
CA ALA A 45 31.81 -24.41 -5.48
C ALA A 45 30.44 -24.55 -6.17
N ALA A 46 29.36 -24.73 -5.39
CA ALA A 46 27.98 -24.69 -5.88
C ALA A 46 27.42 -23.27 -6.05
N GLY A 47 28.22 -22.23 -5.83
CA GLY A 47 27.82 -20.83 -6.01
C GLY A 47 26.96 -20.26 -4.86
N VAL A 48 26.97 -20.87 -3.67
CA VAL A 48 26.25 -20.38 -2.50
C VAL A 48 26.96 -19.16 -1.92
N ARG A 49 26.27 -18.03 -1.87
CA ARG A 49 26.73 -16.81 -1.19
C ARG A 49 26.35 -16.88 0.28
N ALA A 50 27.31 -17.18 1.15
CA ALA A 50 27.10 -17.21 2.60
C ALA A 50 27.30 -15.80 3.21
N LEU A 51 26.36 -15.41 4.06
CA LEU A 51 26.36 -14.15 4.82
C LEU A 51 26.24 -14.47 6.31
N ASP A 52 27.03 -13.80 7.14
CA ASP A 52 26.96 -13.92 8.59
C ASP A 52 26.03 -12.87 9.16
N GLY A 53 24.88 -13.31 9.69
CA GLY A 53 23.90 -12.44 10.32
C GLY A 53 24.30 -11.90 11.68
N LYS A 54 25.31 -12.52 12.34
CA LYS A 54 25.85 -12.10 13.67
C LYS A 54 24.76 -11.90 14.73
N GLY A 55 23.76 -12.78 14.74
CA GLY A 55 22.64 -12.74 15.67
C GLY A 55 21.63 -11.61 15.43
N ARG A 56 21.70 -10.90 14.31
CA ARG A 56 20.75 -9.83 13.97
C ARG A 56 19.36 -10.34 13.74
N PHE A 57 18.38 -9.44 13.82
CA PHE A 57 16.98 -9.72 13.65
C PHE A 57 16.61 -9.82 12.16
N LEU A 58 16.11 -10.99 11.75
CA LEU A 58 15.61 -11.25 10.40
C LEU A 58 14.09 -11.27 10.39
N MET A 59 13.49 -10.49 9.51
CA MET A 59 12.04 -10.40 9.37
C MET A 59 11.61 -10.35 7.90
N PRO A 60 10.30 -10.55 7.61
CA PRO A 60 9.78 -10.28 6.26
C PRO A 60 9.98 -8.83 5.86
N GLY A 61 10.10 -8.57 4.56
CA GLY A 61 10.07 -7.22 4.02
C GLY A 61 8.78 -6.48 4.38
N LEU A 62 8.88 -5.18 4.60
CA LEU A 62 7.73 -4.31 4.91
C LEU A 62 6.81 -4.21 3.70
N ILE A 63 5.51 -4.09 3.97
CA ILE A 63 4.46 -3.90 2.98
C ILE A 63 3.70 -2.61 3.31
N ASP A 64 3.64 -1.68 2.35
CA ASP A 64 2.76 -0.51 2.42
C ASP A 64 1.48 -0.82 1.63
N ALA A 65 0.35 -0.94 2.33
CA ALA A 65 -0.92 -1.33 1.71
C ALA A 65 -1.72 -0.17 1.14
N HIS A 66 -1.21 1.06 1.22
CA HIS A 66 -1.81 2.26 0.62
C HIS A 66 -0.74 3.27 0.20
N TRP A 67 -0.15 3.05 -0.95
CA TRP A 67 0.89 3.88 -1.54
C TRP A 67 0.44 4.42 -2.89
N HIS A 68 0.97 5.56 -3.28
CA HIS A 68 0.74 6.15 -4.59
C HIS A 68 2.08 6.50 -5.23
N ALA A 69 2.72 5.54 -5.89
CA ALA A 69 4.09 5.69 -6.41
C ALA A 69 4.27 6.92 -7.30
N TYR A 70 3.26 7.25 -8.09
CA TYR A 70 3.27 8.40 -8.99
C TYR A 70 2.93 9.72 -8.27
N LEU A 71 1.94 9.71 -7.36
CA LEU A 71 1.45 10.92 -6.71
C LEU A 71 2.33 11.36 -5.54
N CYS A 72 2.97 10.43 -4.81
CA CYS A 72 3.86 10.79 -3.72
C CYS A 72 5.18 11.40 -4.19
N SER A 73 5.61 11.07 -5.40
CA SER A 73 6.88 11.50 -5.99
C SER A 73 6.79 12.82 -6.75
N ASN A 74 5.58 13.37 -6.91
CA ASN A 74 5.32 14.60 -7.65
C ASN A 74 4.45 15.55 -6.84
N THR A 75 4.73 16.86 -6.94
CA THR A 75 3.85 17.87 -6.35
C THR A 75 2.59 18.03 -7.21
N MET A 76 1.53 18.65 -6.67
CA MET A 76 0.36 18.98 -7.48
C MET A 76 0.71 19.88 -8.67
N GLN A 77 1.67 20.80 -8.50
CA GLN A 77 2.17 21.65 -9.58
C GLN A 77 2.85 20.81 -10.68
N ASP A 78 3.68 19.82 -10.31
CA ASP A 78 4.30 18.92 -11.29
C ASP A 78 3.23 18.14 -12.07
N LEU A 79 2.20 17.65 -11.39
CA LEU A 79 1.10 16.90 -12.01
C LEU A 79 0.31 17.72 -13.02
N LEU A 80 0.23 19.02 -12.84
CA LEU A 80 -0.49 19.92 -13.76
C LEU A 80 0.39 20.46 -14.88
N MET A 81 1.68 20.74 -14.62
CA MET A 81 2.52 21.58 -15.48
C MET A 81 3.76 20.89 -16.04
N SER A 82 4.23 19.79 -15.46
CA SER A 82 5.47 19.13 -15.89
C SER A 82 5.24 18.17 -17.05
N ASP A 83 6.30 17.87 -17.76
CA ASP A 83 6.32 16.83 -18.79
C ASP A 83 6.03 15.45 -18.15
N PRO A 84 5.16 14.63 -18.76
CA PRO A 84 4.83 13.29 -18.23
C PRO A 84 6.05 12.40 -18.00
N SER A 85 7.09 12.51 -18.86
CA SER A 85 8.31 11.71 -18.69
C SER A 85 9.07 12.06 -17.41
N TYR A 86 9.14 13.36 -17.05
CA TYR A 86 9.73 13.80 -15.79
C TYR A 86 9.06 13.14 -14.59
N MET A 87 7.73 13.13 -14.57
CA MET A 87 6.95 12.56 -13.45
C MET A 87 7.17 11.04 -13.30
N HIS A 88 7.27 10.32 -14.43
CA HIS A 88 7.59 8.89 -14.39
C HIS A 88 9.03 8.60 -13.94
N LEU A 89 9.99 9.46 -14.31
CA LEU A 89 11.37 9.37 -13.82
C LEU A 89 11.44 9.65 -12.31
N ALA A 90 10.69 10.64 -11.81
CA ALA A 90 10.58 10.91 -10.38
C ALA A 90 9.98 9.72 -9.62
N ALA A 91 8.92 9.09 -10.15
CA ALA A 91 8.32 7.88 -9.58
C ALA A 91 9.30 6.70 -9.60
N GLY A 92 10.10 6.54 -10.64
CA GLY A 92 11.14 5.51 -10.71
C GLY A 92 12.23 5.69 -9.66
N ARG A 93 12.69 6.93 -9.45
CA ARG A 93 13.65 7.25 -8.38
C ARG A 93 13.07 6.94 -7.00
N GLU A 94 11.82 7.34 -6.77
CA GLU A 94 11.14 7.12 -5.50
C GLU A 94 10.89 5.64 -5.22
N ALA A 95 10.58 4.85 -6.23
CA ALA A 95 10.43 3.39 -6.08
C ALA A 95 11.73 2.74 -5.56
N GLY A 96 12.89 3.16 -6.08
CA GLY A 96 14.19 2.72 -5.56
C GLY A 96 14.42 3.12 -4.11
N ALA A 97 14.06 4.36 -3.75
CA ALA A 97 14.16 4.84 -2.36
C ALA A 97 13.20 4.09 -1.42
N THR A 98 11.97 3.81 -1.87
CA THR A 98 10.98 3.00 -1.14
C THR A 98 11.54 1.61 -0.80
N LEU A 99 12.17 0.94 -1.76
CA LEU A 99 12.82 -0.35 -1.53
C LEU A 99 13.94 -0.25 -0.48
N LEU A 100 14.77 0.81 -0.55
CA LEU A 100 15.85 1.02 0.41
C LEU A 100 15.37 1.41 1.83
N ARG A 101 14.12 1.86 1.95
CA ARG A 101 13.43 2.01 3.24
C ARG A 101 12.87 0.70 3.79
N GLY A 102 13.08 -0.43 3.08
CA GLY A 102 12.68 -1.77 3.52
C GLY A 102 11.29 -2.20 3.04
N PHE A 103 10.57 -1.38 2.29
CA PHE A 103 9.31 -1.76 1.69
C PHE A 103 9.57 -2.58 0.42
N THR A 104 9.54 -3.90 0.56
CA THR A 104 9.74 -4.82 -0.57
C THR A 104 8.50 -4.97 -1.43
N THR A 105 7.35 -4.57 -0.90
CA THR A 105 6.05 -4.63 -1.59
C THR A 105 5.20 -3.41 -1.26
N ILE A 106 4.47 -2.90 -2.26
CA ILE A 106 3.48 -1.84 -2.10
C ILE A 106 2.17 -2.23 -2.79
N ARG A 107 1.02 -1.80 -2.24
CA ARG A 107 -0.25 -1.74 -2.95
C ARG A 107 -0.46 -0.30 -3.40
N ASP A 108 -0.36 -0.08 -4.71
CA ASP A 108 -0.61 1.23 -5.30
C ASP A 108 -2.12 1.48 -5.39
N ALA A 109 -2.57 2.49 -4.66
CA ALA A 109 -3.98 2.82 -4.49
C ALA A 109 -4.49 3.82 -5.55
N GLY A 110 -3.70 4.11 -6.57
CA GLY A 110 -4.12 4.92 -7.70
C GLY A 110 -3.00 5.68 -8.38
N GLY A 111 -3.02 5.63 -9.69
CA GLY A 111 -2.07 6.33 -10.53
C GLY A 111 -1.62 5.53 -11.75
N PRO A 112 -0.91 6.15 -12.71
CA PRO A 112 -0.43 5.51 -13.93
C PRO A 112 0.85 4.69 -13.66
N VAL A 113 0.70 3.58 -12.92
CA VAL A 113 1.83 2.84 -12.34
C VAL A 113 2.23 1.58 -13.12
N PHE A 114 1.47 1.19 -14.16
CA PHE A 114 1.74 -0.05 -14.91
C PHE A 114 3.11 -0.05 -15.62
N GLY A 115 3.53 1.09 -16.17
CA GLY A 115 4.85 1.24 -16.79
C GLY A 115 5.98 1.12 -15.77
N LEU A 116 5.85 1.74 -14.60
CA LEU A 116 6.81 1.63 -13.50
C LEU A 116 6.90 0.19 -12.99
N LYS A 117 5.74 -0.47 -12.78
CA LYS A 117 5.70 -1.88 -12.40
C LYS A 117 6.48 -2.74 -13.39
N ARG A 118 6.21 -2.58 -14.68
CA ARG A 118 6.92 -3.32 -15.74
C ARG A 118 8.44 -3.07 -15.69
N ALA A 119 8.86 -1.81 -15.52
CA ALA A 119 10.28 -1.46 -15.45
C ALA A 119 10.98 -2.14 -14.25
N ILE A 120 10.31 -2.23 -13.11
CA ILE A 120 10.83 -2.92 -11.92
C ILE A 120 10.83 -4.43 -12.11
N ASP A 121 9.76 -5.01 -12.61
CA ASP A 121 9.63 -6.47 -12.80
C ASP A 121 10.61 -7.02 -13.83
N THR A 122 11.00 -6.21 -14.83
CA THR A 122 12.00 -6.57 -15.84
C THR A 122 13.44 -6.23 -15.42
N GLY A 123 13.64 -5.66 -14.22
CA GLY A 123 14.97 -5.29 -13.72
C GLY A 123 15.56 -4.02 -14.35
N LEU A 124 14.77 -3.23 -15.09
CA LEU A 124 15.21 -1.95 -15.64
C LEU A 124 15.43 -0.90 -14.53
N LEU A 125 14.61 -0.92 -13.49
CA LEU A 125 14.70 -0.05 -12.33
C LEU A 125 14.64 -0.86 -11.03
N PRO A 126 15.36 -0.43 -9.97
CA PRO A 126 15.15 -0.96 -8.63
C PRO A 126 13.80 -0.47 -8.07
N GLY A 127 13.12 -1.33 -7.30
CA GLY A 127 11.88 -0.94 -6.63
C GLY A 127 11.17 -2.13 -5.97
N PRO A 128 10.10 -1.86 -5.22
CA PRO A 128 9.28 -2.89 -4.57
C PRO A 128 8.45 -3.68 -5.61
N ARG A 129 7.84 -4.77 -5.17
CA ARG A 129 6.71 -5.38 -5.88
C ARG A 129 5.55 -4.39 -5.86
N ILE A 130 4.87 -4.22 -6.97
CA ILE A 130 3.73 -3.30 -7.09
C ILE A 130 2.44 -4.08 -7.38
N TYR A 131 1.44 -3.92 -6.50
CA TYR A 131 0.06 -4.34 -6.71
C TYR A 131 -0.74 -3.13 -7.21
N PRO A 132 -0.92 -2.97 -8.53
CA PRO A 132 -1.49 -1.75 -9.10
C PRO A 132 -3.01 -1.77 -9.09
N SER A 133 -3.65 -0.61 -8.85
CA SER A 133 -5.08 -0.41 -9.10
C SER A 133 -5.36 0.34 -10.42
N GLY A 134 -4.37 1.02 -10.96
CA GLY A 134 -4.56 1.90 -12.13
C GLY A 134 -5.21 3.22 -11.75
N ALA A 135 -5.91 3.84 -12.68
CA ALA A 135 -6.58 5.12 -12.45
C ALA A 135 -7.61 5.03 -11.31
N MET A 136 -7.62 6.01 -10.41
CA MET A 136 -8.68 6.15 -9.42
C MET A 136 -10.00 6.45 -10.11
N ILE A 137 -11.03 5.64 -9.87
CA ILE A 137 -12.35 5.85 -10.47
C ILE A 137 -13.17 6.73 -9.53
N SER A 138 -13.62 7.88 -10.04
CA SER A 138 -14.41 8.86 -9.29
C SER A 138 -15.58 9.37 -10.13
N GLN A 139 -16.58 9.95 -9.45
CA GLN A 139 -17.70 10.61 -10.11
C GLN A 139 -17.39 12.07 -10.42
N THR A 140 -18.22 12.72 -11.22
CA THR A 140 -18.24 14.19 -11.37
C THR A 140 -18.36 14.84 -9.99
N SER A 141 -17.49 15.81 -9.70
CA SER A 141 -17.38 16.49 -8.39
C SER A 141 -16.93 15.61 -7.20
N GLY A 142 -16.44 14.40 -7.47
CA GLY A 142 -15.98 13.48 -6.43
C GLY A 142 -14.51 13.64 -6.08
N HIS A 143 -14.08 12.89 -5.04
CA HIS A 143 -12.68 12.84 -4.64
C HIS A 143 -11.84 12.18 -5.74
N GLY A 144 -10.96 12.95 -6.37
CA GLY A 144 -10.23 12.53 -7.58
C GLY A 144 -10.65 13.27 -8.84
N ASP A 145 -11.69 14.09 -8.78
CA ASP A 145 -12.00 15.10 -9.79
C ASP A 145 -11.18 16.36 -9.51
N PHE A 146 -9.97 16.40 -10.06
CA PHE A 146 -9.00 17.48 -9.84
C PHE A 146 -9.19 18.69 -10.75
N ARG A 147 -10.35 18.82 -11.42
CA ARG A 147 -10.66 20.01 -12.20
C ARG A 147 -10.78 21.23 -11.28
N MET A 148 -10.43 22.41 -11.83
CA MET A 148 -10.69 23.66 -11.13
C MET A 148 -12.19 23.99 -11.19
N ILE A 149 -12.69 24.79 -10.26
CA ILE A 149 -14.13 25.04 -10.06
C ILE A 149 -14.87 25.54 -11.31
N TYR A 150 -14.15 26.21 -12.23
CA TYR A 150 -14.72 26.76 -13.46
C TYR A 150 -14.25 26.02 -14.73
N ASP A 151 -13.59 24.87 -14.59
CA ASP A 151 -13.23 24.04 -15.74
C ASP A 151 -14.51 23.42 -16.36
N HIS A 152 -14.45 23.22 -17.68
CA HIS A 152 -15.60 22.70 -18.41
C HIS A 152 -15.95 21.28 -17.99
N PHE A 153 -17.26 21.00 -18.02
CA PHE A 153 -17.81 19.67 -17.78
C PHE A 153 -17.39 18.70 -18.90
N HIS A 154 -17.06 17.48 -18.54
CA HIS A 154 -16.73 16.42 -19.49
C HIS A 154 -17.87 16.11 -20.45
N GLY A 155 -17.57 16.00 -21.74
CA GLY A 155 -18.52 15.58 -22.78
C GLY A 155 -19.45 16.68 -23.30
N GLY A 156 -19.43 17.88 -22.75
CA GLY A 156 -20.32 18.97 -23.18
C GLY A 156 -19.95 19.63 -24.48
N CYS A 157 -18.69 19.55 -24.93
CA CYS A 157 -18.18 20.25 -26.10
C CYS A 157 -17.22 19.42 -26.98
N GLY A 158 -17.08 18.11 -26.75
CA GLY A 158 -16.02 17.29 -27.36
C GLY A 158 -14.63 17.59 -26.81
N CYS A 159 -14.57 18.25 -25.65
CA CYS A 159 -13.32 18.61 -24.99
C CYS A 159 -12.59 17.37 -24.49
N GLU A 160 -11.28 17.40 -24.53
CA GLU A 160 -10.44 16.33 -23.99
C GLU A 160 -10.61 16.19 -22.48
N ALA A 161 -10.33 14.99 -21.96
CA ALA A 161 -10.29 14.71 -20.52
C ALA A 161 -9.38 15.70 -19.77
N ALA A 162 -9.63 15.95 -18.49
CA ALA A 162 -8.79 16.81 -17.66
C ALA A 162 -7.34 16.29 -17.57
N HIS A 163 -6.38 17.16 -17.26
CA HIS A 163 -4.97 16.82 -17.27
C HIS A 163 -4.62 15.54 -16.51
N LEU A 164 -5.16 15.35 -15.30
CA LEU A 164 -4.89 14.15 -14.48
C LEU A 164 -5.53 12.88 -15.04
N GLU A 165 -6.66 13.00 -15.74
CA GLU A 165 -7.26 11.87 -16.47
C GLU A 165 -6.44 11.50 -17.71
N GLN A 166 -5.99 12.49 -18.49
CA GLN A 166 -5.11 12.26 -19.65
C GLN A 166 -3.83 11.54 -19.23
N ARG A 167 -3.36 11.77 -18.01
CA ARG A 167 -2.17 11.16 -17.43
C ARG A 167 -2.47 9.79 -16.77
N GLY A 168 -3.73 9.37 -16.71
CA GLY A 168 -4.14 8.10 -16.11
C GLY A 168 -4.12 8.09 -14.59
N ALA A 169 -4.08 9.26 -13.93
CA ALA A 169 -4.15 9.33 -12.47
C ALA A 169 -5.56 9.07 -11.94
N SER A 170 -6.58 9.61 -12.62
CA SER A 170 -7.99 9.39 -12.31
C SER A 170 -8.81 9.10 -13.56
N ARG A 171 -10.06 8.66 -13.35
CA ARG A 171 -11.08 8.49 -14.38
C ARG A 171 -12.41 8.97 -13.82
N ILE A 172 -12.95 10.06 -14.39
CA ILE A 172 -14.20 10.66 -13.93
C ILE A 172 -15.33 10.11 -14.78
N VAL A 173 -16.24 9.38 -14.13
CA VAL A 173 -17.33 8.64 -14.78
C VAL A 173 -18.59 8.66 -13.91
N ASP A 174 -19.75 8.73 -14.54
CA ASP A 174 -21.06 8.68 -13.91
C ASP A 174 -21.91 7.59 -14.60
N GLY A 175 -22.69 6.87 -13.81
CA GLY A 175 -23.55 5.80 -14.26
C GLY A 175 -22.85 4.43 -14.33
N THR A 176 -23.64 3.38 -14.18
CA THR A 176 -23.18 1.98 -14.08
C THR A 176 -22.35 1.51 -15.27
N ASP A 177 -22.72 1.94 -16.49
CA ASP A 177 -22.05 1.53 -17.72
C ASP A 177 -20.64 2.13 -17.80
N ALA A 178 -20.52 3.41 -17.47
CA ALA A 178 -19.24 4.12 -17.51
C ALA A 178 -18.30 3.62 -16.39
N VAL A 179 -18.80 3.39 -15.17
CA VAL A 179 -18.05 2.77 -14.06
C VAL A 179 -17.58 1.37 -14.44
N THR A 180 -18.45 0.56 -15.07
CA THR A 180 -18.08 -0.78 -15.56
C THR A 180 -16.97 -0.72 -16.60
N ALA A 181 -17.07 0.21 -17.57
CA ALA A 181 -16.07 0.37 -18.61
C ALA A 181 -14.71 0.81 -18.01
N ALA A 182 -14.69 1.78 -17.09
CA ALA A 182 -13.48 2.25 -16.40
C ALA A 182 -12.84 1.12 -15.58
N THR A 183 -13.64 0.32 -14.86
CA THR A 183 -13.18 -0.84 -14.10
C THR A 183 -12.51 -1.87 -15.00
N ARG A 184 -13.16 -2.25 -16.10
CA ARG A 184 -12.63 -3.21 -17.08
C ARG A 184 -11.36 -2.70 -17.76
N GLU A 185 -11.25 -1.40 -17.97
CA GLU A 185 -10.03 -0.80 -18.54
C GLU A 185 -8.83 -0.93 -17.60
N ASN A 186 -9.00 -0.65 -16.31
CA ASN A 186 -7.96 -0.88 -15.32
C ASN A 186 -7.55 -2.38 -15.25
N LEU A 187 -8.54 -3.28 -15.26
CA LEU A 187 -8.32 -4.73 -15.29
C LEU A 187 -7.57 -5.18 -16.55
N ARG A 188 -7.94 -4.65 -17.73
CA ARG A 188 -7.25 -4.90 -19.00
C ARG A 188 -5.77 -4.49 -18.94
N GLN A 189 -5.45 -3.41 -18.24
CA GLN A 189 -4.08 -2.93 -18.06
C GLN A 189 -3.28 -3.75 -17.04
N GLY A 190 -3.94 -4.63 -16.27
CA GLY A 190 -3.28 -5.52 -15.30
C GLY A 190 -3.47 -5.09 -13.84
N ALA A 191 -4.55 -4.40 -13.51
CA ALA A 191 -4.87 -4.06 -12.12
C ALA A 191 -5.03 -5.33 -11.27
N SER A 192 -4.44 -5.28 -10.06
CA SER A 192 -4.56 -6.34 -9.05
C SER A 192 -5.82 -6.19 -8.20
N GLN A 193 -6.29 -4.98 -8.04
CA GLN A 193 -7.50 -4.53 -7.36
C GLN A 193 -8.01 -3.25 -8.02
N ILE A 194 -9.24 -2.86 -7.69
CA ILE A 194 -9.86 -1.63 -8.22
C ILE A 194 -10.00 -0.60 -7.11
N LYS A 195 -9.69 0.67 -7.40
CA LYS A 195 -9.89 1.80 -6.47
C LYS A 195 -11.03 2.69 -6.94
N LEU A 196 -12.06 2.84 -6.08
CA LEU A 196 -13.12 3.84 -6.23
C LEU A 196 -13.00 4.90 -5.16
N MET A 197 -13.50 6.11 -5.46
CA MET A 197 -13.73 7.17 -4.50
C MET A 197 -15.23 7.18 -4.17
N THR A 198 -15.59 6.96 -2.91
CA THR A 198 -17.00 6.85 -2.48
C THR A 198 -17.37 7.85 -1.38
N GLY A 199 -16.49 8.80 -1.11
CA GLY A 199 -16.69 9.90 -0.20
C GLY A 199 -15.64 10.97 -0.37
N GLY A 200 -15.90 12.18 0.12
CA GLY A 200 -15.00 13.31 0.01
C GLY A 200 -13.71 13.16 0.82
N GLY A 201 -12.70 13.98 0.53
CA GLY A 201 -11.37 13.89 1.12
C GLY A 201 -10.69 15.24 1.41
N ALA A 202 -9.57 15.20 2.11
CA ALA A 202 -8.82 16.39 2.50
C ALA A 202 -7.94 16.95 1.36
N ALA A 203 -7.38 16.08 0.51
CA ALA A 203 -6.47 16.50 -0.55
C ALA A 203 -7.14 17.26 -1.69
N SER A 204 -8.44 17.12 -1.86
CA SER A 204 -9.28 17.82 -2.85
C SER A 204 -9.93 19.07 -2.28
N LEU A 205 -10.30 20.02 -3.16
CA LEU A 205 -10.84 21.32 -2.74
C LEU A 205 -12.36 21.30 -2.54
N TYR A 206 -13.10 20.57 -3.38
CA TYR A 206 -14.54 20.81 -3.60
C TYR A 206 -15.46 19.73 -3.07
N ASP A 207 -14.95 18.60 -2.61
CA ASP A 207 -15.71 17.48 -2.04
C ASP A 207 -15.68 17.51 -0.50
N PRO A 208 -16.78 17.85 0.17
CA PRO A 208 -16.87 17.83 1.63
C PRO A 208 -16.72 16.42 2.21
N LEU A 209 -16.25 16.30 3.47
CA LEU A 209 -16.03 14.98 4.11
C LEU A 209 -17.31 14.20 4.39
N ASP A 210 -18.45 14.87 4.48
CA ASP A 210 -19.76 14.30 4.80
C ASP A 210 -20.55 13.81 3.57
N VAL A 211 -20.04 14.06 2.35
CA VAL A 211 -20.70 13.56 1.13
C VAL A 211 -20.45 12.07 0.91
N THR A 212 -21.43 11.41 0.32
CA THR A 212 -21.27 10.07 -0.26
C THR A 212 -21.22 10.20 -1.77
N GLU A 213 -20.23 9.57 -2.36
CA GLU A 213 -20.02 9.55 -3.80
C GLU A 213 -20.47 8.22 -4.38
N PHE A 214 -20.87 8.23 -5.64
CA PHE A 214 -21.52 7.13 -6.33
C PHE A 214 -22.80 6.63 -5.65
N PHE A 215 -23.76 6.24 -6.43
CA PHE A 215 -24.89 5.43 -5.97
C PHE A 215 -24.45 3.98 -5.71
N GLU A 216 -25.25 3.25 -4.94
CA GLU A 216 -24.92 1.86 -4.62
C GLU A 216 -24.79 0.99 -5.87
N GLU A 217 -25.64 1.24 -6.88
CA GLU A 217 -25.65 0.51 -8.14
C GLU A 217 -24.37 0.71 -8.95
N GLU A 218 -23.78 1.91 -8.89
CA GLU A 218 -22.52 2.25 -9.55
C GLU A 218 -21.34 1.53 -8.87
N ILE A 219 -21.28 1.56 -7.54
CA ILE A 219 -20.28 0.82 -6.77
C ILE A 219 -20.41 -0.69 -7.04
N ARG A 220 -21.65 -1.20 -7.05
CA ARG A 220 -21.95 -2.61 -7.33
C ARG A 220 -21.56 -3.01 -8.76
N ALA A 221 -21.63 -2.10 -9.72
CA ALA A 221 -21.18 -2.36 -11.09
C ALA A 221 -19.66 -2.59 -11.14
N ALA A 222 -18.87 -1.78 -10.42
CA ALA A 222 -17.43 -2.01 -10.28
C ALA A 222 -17.11 -3.33 -9.55
N VAL A 223 -17.83 -3.61 -8.45
CA VAL A 223 -17.66 -4.85 -7.67
C VAL A 223 -17.88 -6.08 -8.55
N ARG A 224 -19.00 -6.15 -9.29
CA ARG A 224 -19.29 -7.26 -10.21
C ARG A 224 -18.21 -7.44 -11.28
N ALA A 225 -17.75 -6.33 -11.89
CA ALA A 225 -16.70 -6.39 -12.90
C ALA A 225 -15.36 -6.89 -12.31
N ALA A 226 -15.04 -6.53 -11.06
CA ALA A 226 -13.85 -7.03 -10.37
C ALA A 226 -13.99 -8.52 -9.98
N GLU A 227 -15.17 -8.94 -9.49
CA GLU A 227 -15.47 -10.33 -9.14
C GLU A 227 -15.39 -11.26 -10.35
N ASP A 228 -15.88 -10.84 -11.52
CA ASP A 228 -15.75 -11.58 -12.79
C ASP A 228 -14.28 -11.85 -13.15
N TRP A 229 -13.36 -11.00 -12.68
CA TRP A 229 -11.91 -11.18 -12.84
C TRP A 229 -11.25 -11.87 -11.65
N GLY A 230 -11.99 -12.21 -10.61
CA GLY A 230 -11.51 -12.86 -9.41
C GLY A 230 -10.67 -11.95 -8.52
N THR A 231 -10.96 -10.65 -8.49
CA THR A 231 -10.32 -9.66 -7.62
C THR A 231 -11.37 -8.81 -6.88
N TYR A 232 -10.95 -7.75 -6.20
CA TYR A 232 -11.78 -6.99 -5.29
C TYR A 232 -11.73 -5.48 -5.57
N VAL A 233 -12.70 -4.78 -4.97
CA VAL A 233 -12.76 -3.31 -4.94
C VAL A 233 -12.37 -2.82 -3.57
N MET A 234 -11.53 -1.77 -3.53
CA MET A 234 -11.24 -0.92 -2.38
C MET A 234 -11.77 0.48 -2.60
N VAL A 235 -12.21 1.14 -1.53
CA VAL A 235 -12.82 2.47 -1.63
C VAL A 235 -12.22 3.47 -0.66
N HIS A 236 -11.97 4.69 -1.16
CA HIS A 236 -11.73 5.86 -0.32
C HIS A 236 -13.04 6.34 0.28
N VAL A 237 -13.13 6.44 1.60
CA VAL A 237 -14.28 7.01 2.31
C VAL A 237 -13.97 7.26 3.78
N TYR A 238 -14.46 8.34 4.34
CA TYR A 238 -14.31 8.65 5.77
C TYR A 238 -15.58 8.44 6.57
N ASN A 239 -16.75 8.82 6.02
CA ASN A 239 -18.01 8.93 6.76
C ASN A 239 -18.79 7.61 6.83
N PRO A 240 -19.59 7.39 7.92
CA PRO A 240 -20.30 6.13 8.14
C PRO A 240 -21.27 5.76 7.02
N ARG A 241 -22.00 6.75 6.46
CA ARG A 241 -23.00 6.50 5.41
C ARG A 241 -22.36 5.96 4.13
N GLY A 242 -21.22 6.52 3.71
CA GLY A 242 -20.47 6.04 2.55
C GLY A 242 -19.89 4.65 2.77
N ILE A 243 -19.36 4.37 3.99
CA ILE A 243 -18.86 3.06 4.37
C ILE A 243 -19.98 2.01 4.32
N ALA A 244 -21.13 2.29 4.93
CA ALA A 244 -22.27 1.36 4.93
C ALA A 244 -22.76 1.06 3.50
N ARG A 245 -22.85 2.08 2.62
CA ARG A 245 -23.21 1.92 1.20
C ARG A 245 -22.17 1.05 0.46
N ALA A 246 -20.89 1.29 0.69
CA ALA A 246 -19.83 0.49 0.06
C ALA A 246 -19.88 -0.99 0.48
N ILE A 247 -20.12 -1.27 1.77
CA ILE A 247 -20.31 -2.63 2.29
C ILE A 247 -21.52 -3.28 1.64
N ALA A 248 -22.68 -2.60 1.55
CA ALA A 248 -23.88 -3.09 0.93
C ALA A 248 -23.68 -3.41 -0.57
N ALA A 249 -22.82 -2.66 -1.24
CA ALA A 249 -22.46 -2.91 -2.65
C ALA A 249 -21.47 -4.08 -2.83
N GLY A 250 -20.85 -4.62 -1.77
CA GLY A 250 -19.95 -5.77 -1.83
C GLY A 250 -18.45 -5.42 -1.81
N VAL A 251 -18.09 -4.18 -1.44
CA VAL A 251 -16.71 -3.76 -1.29
C VAL A 251 -15.99 -4.56 -0.20
N ARG A 252 -14.71 -4.88 -0.40
CA ARG A 252 -13.94 -5.75 0.51
C ARG A 252 -12.84 -5.03 1.29
N SER A 253 -12.52 -3.78 0.94
CA SER A 253 -11.52 -2.96 1.64
C SER A 253 -11.99 -1.51 1.71
N ILE A 254 -12.13 -1.01 2.94
CA ILE A 254 -12.36 0.40 3.23
C ILE A 254 -11.00 1.04 3.49
N GLU A 255 -10.68 2.07 2.73
CA GLU A 255 -9.47 2.87 2.93
C GLU A 255 -9.83 4.11 3.76
N HIS A 256 -8.99 4.42 4.73
CA HIS A 256 -9.13 5.51 5.69
C HIS A 256 -10.17 5.25 6.79
N GLY A 257 -11.44 5.53 6.58
CA GLY A 257 -12.50 5.27 7.56
C GLY A 257 -12.41 6.05 8.87
N HIS A 258 -11.60 7.14 8.96
CA HIS A 258 -11.29 7.84 10.22
C HIS A 258 -12.49 8.43 10.94
N LEU A 259 -13.59 8.70 10.23
CA LEU A 259 -14.82 9.27 10.81
C LEU A 259 -15.90 8.23 11.09
N ILE A 260 -15.55 6.92 11.00
CA ILE A 260 -16.49 5.82 11.25
C ILE A 260 -17.09 5.90 12.65
N ASP A 261 -18.39 5.59 12.75
CA ASP A 261 -19.07 5.41 14.03
C ASP A 261 -19.10 3.95 14.46
N GLU A 262 -19.53 3.71 15.70
CA GLU A 262 -19.52 2.36 16.27
C GLU A 262 -20.46 1.38 15.55
N PRO A 263 -21.71 1.75 15.18
CA PRO A 263 -22.59 0.84 14.42
C PRO A 263 -22.01 0.44 13.05
N THR A 264 -21.34 1.38 12.38
CA THR A 264 -20.72 1.10 11.07
C THR A 264 -19.46 0.25 11.23
N MET A 265 -18.69 0.41 12.32
CA MET A 265 -17.56 -0.49 12.63
C MET A 265 -18.02 -1.92 12.90
N GLU A 266 -19.14 -2.09 13.61
CA GLU A 266 -19.77 -3.41 13.82
C GLU A 266 -20.23 -4.03 12.49
N LEU A 267 -20.85 -3.24 11.61
CA LEU A 267 -21.25 -3.68 10.28
C LEU A 267 -20.03 -4.13 9.44
N LEU A 268 -18.92 -3.41 9.50
CA LEU A 268 -17.68 -3.74 8.81
C LEU A 268 -17.11 -5.06 9.31
N ALA A 269 -17.08 -5.27 10.63
CA ALA A 269 -16.65 -6.53 11.25
C ALA A 269 -17.56 -7.71 10.85
N ALA A 270 -18.87 -7.52 10.88
CA ALA A 270 -19.86 -8.55 10.55
C ALA A 270 -19.79 -9.02 9.08
N ASN A 271 -19.31 -8.17 8.17
CA ASN A 271 -19.15 -8.48 6.76
C ASN A 271 -17.72 -8.88 6.37
N ASP A 272 -16.81 -9.06 7.34
CA ASP A 272 -15.43 -9.49 7.13
C ASP A 272 -14.65 -8.56 6.16
N VAL A 273 -14.94 -7.26 6.19
CA VAL A 273 -14.31 -6.24 5.35
C VAL A 273 -13.04 -5.72 6.02
N TRP A 274 -12.00 -5.49 5.23
CA TRP A 274 -10.75 -4.89 5.71
C TRP A 274 -10.90 -3.38 5.94
N LEU A 275 -10.24 -2.88 6.99
CA LEU A 275 -10.00 -1.46 7.19
C LEU A 275 -8.51 -1.17 7.00
N SER A 276 -8.16 -0.49 5.91
CA SER A 276 -6.79 -0.05 5.59
C SER A 276 -6.63 1.39 6.01
N MET A 277 -5.90 1.62 7.12
CA MET A 277 -5.92 2.89 7.84
C MET A 277 -4.52 3.49 7.97
N GLN A 278 -4.46 4.80 8.10
CA GLN A 278 -3.25 5.60 8.34
C GLN A 278 -3.23 6.12 9.78
N ALA A 279 -2.04 6.21 10.37
CA ALA A 279 -1.84 6.81 11.69
C ALA A 279 -1.71 8.35 11.57
N PHE A 280 -2.72 9.02 10.99
CA PHE A 280 -2.68 10.46 10.77
C PHE A 280 -2.66 11.27 12.07
N ALA A 281 -1.81 12.30 12.08
CA ALA A 281 -1.76 13.34 13.08
C ALA A 281 -1.81 14.73 12.41
N VAL A 282 -2.16 15.75 13.16
CA VAL A 282 -2.35 17.11 12.60
C VAL A 282 -1.07 17.65 11.95
N GLU A 283 0.09 17.30 12.52
CA GLU A 283 1.41 17.73 12.05
C GLU A 283 1.90 17.04 10.78
N ASP A 284 1.24 15.96 10.33
CA ASP A 284 1.70 15.20 9.16
C ASP A 284 1.55 15.95 7.85
N ASN A 285 0.52 16.79 7.74
CA ASN A 285 0.23 17.55 6.54
C ASN A 285 -0.11 19.01 6.86
N SER A 286 0.32 19.88 5.98
CA SER A 286 -0.05 21.29 5.97
C SER A 286 -0.59 21.65 4.61
N TYR A 287 -1.84 22.07 4.56
CA TYR A 287 -2.53 22.46 3.33
C TYR A 287 -2.59 23.99 3.20
N PRO A 288 -2.31 24.54 2.00
CA PRO A 288 -2.42 25.99 1.78
C PRO A 288 -3.85 26.52 1.93
N SER A 289 -4.85 25.69 1.60
CA SER A 289 -6.26 26.05 1.73
C SER A 289 -6.74 25.84 3.16
N PRO A 290 -7.33 26.87 3.81
CA PRO A 290 -7.95 26.71 5.13
C PRO A 290 -9.04 25.62 5.18
N VAL A 291 -9.77 25.41 4.06
CA VAL A 291 -10.81 24.39 3.98
C VAL A 291 -10.17 22.98 4.01
N GLN A 292 -9.12 22.74 3.24
CA GLN A 292 -8.40 21.47 3.27
C GLN A 292 -7.75 21.22 4.63
N GLN A 293 -7.18 22.26 5.25
CA GLN A 293 -6.59 22.15 6.58
C GLN A 293 -7.64 21.79 7.64
N ALA A 294 -8.83 22.38 7.57
CA ALA A 294 -9.94 22.05 8.48
C ALA A 294 -10.39 20.59 8.31
N LYS A 295 -10.53 20.12 7.07
CA LYS A 295 -10.84 18.71 6.76
C LYS A 295 -9.77 17.75 7.32
N HIS A 296 -8.50 18.09 7.16
CA HIS A 296 -7.40 17.30 7.71
C HIS A 296 -7.47 17.19 9.24
N ILE A 297 -7.70 18.30 9.94
CA ILE A 297 -7.87 18.33 11.40
C ILE A 297 -9.04 17.43 11.83
N GLU A 298 -10.18 17.52 11.16
CA GLU A 298 -11.36 16.69 11.45
C GLU A 298 -11.05 15.19 11.28
N ILE A 299 -10.39 14.81 10.19
CA ILE A 299 -9.97 13.42 9.94
C ILE A 299 -9.06 12.92 11.06
N THR A 300 -8.04 13.69 11.43
CA THR A 300 -7.05 13.28 12.45
C THR A 300 -7.67 13.12 13.84
N GLN A 301 -8.73 13.88 14.18
CA GLN A 301 -9.48 13.70 15.42
C GLN A 301 -10.19 12.35 15.51
N GLY A 302 -10.48 11.71 14.38
CA GLY A 302 -11.08 10.38 14.32
C GLY A 302 -10.10 9.22 14.53
N THR A 303 -8.79 9.44 14.36
CA THR A 303 -7.77 8.37 14.35
C THR A 303 -7.81 7.49 15.61
N ASP A 304 -7.77 8.10 16.79
CA ASP A 304 -7.79 7.37 18.07
C ASP A 304 -9.05 6.53 18.24
N ARG A 305 -10.21 7.11 17.98
CA ARG A 305 -11.49 6.42 18.09
C ARG A 305 -11.57 5.24 17.14
N THR A 306 -11.15 5.42 15.91
CA THR A 306 -11.25 4.38 14.87
C THR A 306 -10.36 3.19 15.18
N TYR A 307 -9.09 3.38 15.59
CA TYR A 307 -8.25 2.27 16.01
C TYR A 307 -8.79 1.52 17.23
N ASN A 308 -9.31 2.25 18.23
CA ASN A 308 -9.90 1.63 19.41
C ASN A 308 -11.17 0.83 19.08
N LEU A 309 -12.04 1.32 18.20
CA LEU A 309 -13.21 0.59 17.72
C LEU A 309 -12.81 -0.66 16.92
N ALA A 310 -11.82 -0.52 16.01
CA ALA A 310 -11.34 -1.65 15.22
C ALA A 310 -10.78 -2.78 16.11
N LYS A 311 -10.04 -2.44 17.18
CA LYS A 311 -9.58 -3.42 18.19
C LYS A 311 -10.75 -4.06 18.94
N LYS A 312 -11.73 -3.24 19.40
CA LYS A 312 -12.91 -3.72 20.12
C LYS A 312 -13.70 -4.76 19.32
N TYR A 313 -13.92 -4.49 18.03
CA TYR A 313 -14.68 -5.36 17.13
C TYR A 313 -13.83 -6.38 16.37
N ARG A 314 -12.50 -6.42 16.63
CA ARG A 314 -11.54 -7.33 15.98
C ARG A 314 -11.59 -7.28 14.45
N VAL A 315 -11.72 -6.06 13.93
CA VAL A 315 -11.70 -5.82 12.49
C VAL A 315 -10.34 -6.16 11.92
N LYS A 316 -10.31 -6.73 10.72
CA LYS A 316 -9.08 -6.93 9.96
C LYS A 316 -8.47 -5.59 9.61
N LEU A 317 -7.31 -5.28 10.18
CA LEU A 317 -6.60 -4.05 9.94
C LEU A 317 -5.45 -4.27 8.94
N ALA A 318 -5.32 -3.33 8.04
CA ALA A 318 -4.15 -3.12 7.22
C ALA A 318 -3.62 -1.70 7.43
N TRP A 319 -2.35 -1.49 7.16
CA TRP A 319 -1.71 -0.19 7.30
C TRP A 319 -1.07 0.23 5.97
N GLY A 320 -1.19 1.50 5.65
CA GLY A 320 -0.46 2.15 4.58
C GLY A 320 -0.25 3.63 4.89
N THR A 321 0.61 4.30 4.17
CA THR A 321 1.02 5.68 4.49
C THR A 321 0.15 6.76 3.85
N ASP A 322 -0.33 6.52 2.63
CA ASP A 322 -1.09 7.50 1.83
C ASP A 322 -0.38 8.87 1.70
N LEU A 323 0.94 8.85 1.49
CA LEU A 323 1.71 10.08 1.24
C LEU A 323 1.43 10.58 -0.18
N LEU A 324 1.01 11.86 -0.29
CA LEU A 324 0.57 12.47 -1.54
C LEU A 324 1.20 13.85 -1.73
N PHE A 325 1.51 14.20 -2.98
CA PHE A 325 1.85 15.55 -3.47
C PHE A 325 2.99 16.27 -2.74
N ASN A 326 3.74 15.57 -1.89
CA ASN A 326 4.88 16.10 -1.15
C ASN A 326 6.08 15.14 -1.22
N PRO A 327 6.89 15.20 -2.28
CA PRO A 327 8.06 14.33 -2.46
C PRO A 327 9.06 14.39 -1.29
N ALA A 328 9.15 15.52 -0.60
CA ALA A 328 10.06 15.67 0.54
C ALA A 328 9.59 14.87 1.77
N ASN A 329 8.32 14.53 1.85
CA ASN A 329 7.73 13.78 2.97
C ASN A 329 7.87 12.26 2.81
N THR A 330 8.21 11.74 1.64
CA THR A 330 8.32 10.30 1.39
C THR A 330 9.38 9.62 2.28
N LYS A 331 10.41 10.37 2.69
CA LYS A 331 11.42 9.90 3.65
C LYS A 331 10.83 9.48 5.01
N ASN A 332 9.66 9.99 5.36
CA ASN A 332 8.97 9.70 6.63
C ASN A 332 8.08 8.45 6.55
N GLN A 333 8.14 7.65 5.47
CA GLN A 333 7.36 6.44 5.30
C GLN A 333 7.47 5.49 6.50
N ASN A 334 8.68 5.25 7.01
CA ASN A 334 8.93 4.41 8.18
C ASN A 334 8.40 5.03 9.49
N HIS A 335 8.41 6.35 9.61
CA HIS A 335 7.86 7.06 10.78
C HIS A 335 6.38 6.74 10.97
N GLY A 336 5.61 6.60 9.87
CA GLY A 336 4.21 6.17 9.91
C GLY A 336 3.98 4.83 10.61
N ILE A 337 4.93 3.89 10.50
CA ILE A 337 4.90 2.61 11.25
C ILE A 337 5.10 2.85 12.75
N VAL A 338 6.10 3.66 13.10
CA VAL A 338 6.46 3.91 14.51
C VAL A 338 5.32 4.61 15.25
N LYS A 339 4.56 5.47 14.60
CA LYS A 339 3.37 6.12 15.18
C LYS A 339 2.30 5.13 15.67
N LEU A 340 2.21 3.94 15.09
CA LEU A 340 1.26 2.91 15.49
C LEU A 340 1.45 2.42 16.94
N GLN A 341 2.64 2.63 17.54
CA GLN A 341 2.92 2.27 18.94
C GLN A 341 1.97 2.94 19.95
N LYS A 342 1.26 3.98 19.54
CA LYS A 342 0.24 4.63 20.36
C LYS A 342 -0.95 3.68 20.65
N TRP A 343 -1.24 2.75 19.75
CA TRP A 343 -2.43 1.87 19.82
C TRP A 343 -2.08 0.38 19.88
N PHE A 344 -0.90 -0.01 19.40
CA PHE A 344 -0.53 -1.41 19.18
C PHE A 344 0.83 -1.74 19.82
N THR A 345 0.98 -2.99 20.22
CA THR A 345 2.27 -3.54 20.63
C THR A 345 3.22 -3.68 19.44
N PRO A 346 4.54 -3.72 19.65
CA PRO A 346 5.50 -3.94 18.56
C PRO A 346 5.19 -5.18 17.72
N PHE A 347 4.76 -6.27 18.34
CA PHE A 347 4.34 -7.48 17.60
C PHE A 347 3.13 -7.23 16.70
N GLU A 348 2.07 -6.60 17.21
CA GLU A 348 0.88 -6.27 16.40
C GLU A 348 1.24 -5.36 15.22
N ILE A 349 2.15 -4.41 15.43
CA ILE A 349 2.64 -3.52 14.37
C ILE A 349 3.39 -4.32 13.31
N LEU A 350 4.39 -5.11 13.70
CA LEU A 350 5.18 -5.90 12.75
C LEU A 350 4.31 -6.86 11.96
N LYS A 351 3.37 -7.53 12.63
CA LYS A 351 2.41 -8.42 11.98
C LYS A 351 1.55 -7.67 10.97
N MET A 352 1.05 -6.48 11.32
CA MET A 352 0.20 -5.64 10.45
C MET A 352 0.96 -5.21 9.18
N VAL A 353 2.18 -4.69 9.32
CA VAL A 353 2.96 -4.17 8.18
C VAL A 353 3.69 -5.25 7.38
N THR A 354 3.51 -6.52 7.72
CA THR A 354 4.04 -7.67 6.99
C THR A 354 2.93 -8.66 6.64
N PHE A 355 2.58 -9.55 7.57
CA PHE A 355 1.63 -10.65 7.33
C PHE A 355 0.21 -10.18 7.01
N ASP A 356 -0.37 -9.27 7.82
CA ASP A 356 -1.77 -8.85 7.62
C ASP A 356 -1.91 -8.05 6.31
N ASN A 357 -0.98 -7.15 6.01
CA ASN A 357 -0.93 -6.46 4.71
C ASN A 357 -0.81 -7.47 3.55
N ALA A 358 0.01 -8.51 3.69
CA ALA A 358 0.12 -9.55 2.66
C ALA A 358 -1.19 -10.32 2.47
N GLN A 359 -1.97 -10.57 3.55
CA GLN A 359 -3.29 -11.22 3.45
C GLN A 359 -4.29 -10.33 2.70
N LEU A 360 -4.26 -9.01 2.93
CA LEU A 360 -5.07 -8.07 2.15
C LEU A 360 -4.69 -8.12 0.66
N LEU A 361 -3.41 -8.08 0.33
CA LEU A 361 -2.94 -8.15 -1.06
C LEU A 361 -3.30 -9.48 -1.73
N ALA A 362 -3.32 -10.59 -0.98
CA ALA A 362 -3.68 -11.92 -1.48
C ALA A 362 -5.14 -12.00 -1.97
N MET A 363 -6.01 -11.07 -1.55
CA MET A 363 -7.38 -10.98 -2.06
C MET A 363 -7.46 -10.67 -3.56
N SER A 364 -6.36 -10.23 -4.19
CA SER A 364 -6.27 -10.11 -5.65
C SER A 364 -6.42 -11.46 -6.39
N GLY A 365 -6.38 -12.58 -5.67
CA GLY A 365 -6.68 -13.91 -6.21
C GLY A 365 -5.93 -14.24 -7.49
N PRO A 366 -6.61 -14.60 -8.59
CA PRO A 366 -5.95 -14.86 -9.88
C PRO A 366 -5.28 -13.64 -10.51
N ARG A 367 -5.56 -12.43 -10.02
CA ARG A 367 -4.92 -11.17 -10.49
C ARG A 367 -3.70 -10.80 -9.65
N ASN A 368 -3.29 -11.67 -8.72
CA ASN A 368 -2.05 -11.51 -7.98
C ASN A 368 -0.84 -11.56 -8.95
N PRO A 369 -0.08 -10.46 -9.13
CA PRO A 369 1.02 -10.42 -10.08
C PRO A 369 2.27 -11.19 -9.61
N TYR A 370 2.30 -11.61 -8.34
CA TYR A 370 3.45 -12.28 -7.71
C TYR A 370 3.02 -13.54 -6.97
N PRO A 371 2.80 -14.67 -7.68
CA PRO A 371 2.31 -15.91 -7.07
C PRO A 371 3.27 -16.43 -6.01
N GLY A 372 2.82 -16.48 -4.77
CA GLY A 372 3.60 -16.93 -3.62
C GLY A 372 3.14 -16.29 -2.32
N ARG A 373 3.66 -16.80 -1.20
CA ARG A 373 3.38 -16.21 0.12
C ARG A 373 4.32 -15.05 0.37
N LEU A 374 3.76 -13.90 0.73
CA LEU A 374 4.45 -12.69 1.17
C LEU A 374 4.24 -12.46 2.66
N GLY A 375 5.04 -11.57 3.25
CA GLY A 375 4.91 -11.12 4.63
C GLY A 375 5.24 -12.20 5.67
N VAL A 376 5.94 -13.25 5.28
CA VAL A 376 6.34 -14.36 6.18
C VAL A 376 7.76 -14.84 5.89
N VAL A 377 8.44 -15.32 6.94
CA VAL A 377 9.68 -16.08 6.82
C VAL A 377 9.35 -17.55 7.06
N GLU A 378 9.00 -18.26 5.98
CA GLU A 378 8.61 -19.68 5.97
C GLU A 378 9.17 -20.36 4.72
N GLU A 379 9.45 -21.67 4.81
CA GLU A 379 9.89 -22.45 3.65
C GLU A 379 8.84 -22.42 2.52
N GLY A 380 9.30 -22.16 1.29
CA GLY A 380 8.47 -21.97 0.09
C GLY A 380 7.88 -20.56 -0.06
N ALA A 381 8.02 -19.63 0.90
CA ALA A 381 7.62 -18.24 0.76
C ALA A 381 8.56 -17.47 -0.18
N LEU A 382 8.08 -16.34 -0.71
CA LEU A 382 8.92 -15.42 -1.48
C LEU A 382 10.01 -14.83 -0.58
N ALA A 383 11.23 -14.76 -1.08
CA ALA A 383 12.39 -14.29 -0.33
C ALA A 383 12.48 -12.74 -0.38
N ASP A 384 11.58 -12.11 0.34
CA ASP A 384 11.56 -10.67 0.61
C ASP A 384 11.85 -10.48 2.10
N LEU A 385 13.09 -10.10 2.45
CA LEU A 385 13.63 -10.18 3.80
C LEU A 385 14.39 -8.91 4.18
N LEU A 386 14.34 -8.57 5.48
CA LEU A 386 15.14 -7.52 6.10
C LEU A 386 15.98 -8.12 7.23
N LEU A 387 17.26 -7.78 7.27
CA LEU A 387 18.14 -8.05 8.40
C LEU A 387 18.45 -6.72 9.11
N ILE A 388 18.11 -6.64 10.38
CA ILE A 388 18.02 -5.38 11.12
C ILE A 388 18.98 -5.37 12.31
N GLU A 389 19.69 -4.25 12.52
CA GLU A 389 20.44 -3.96 13.74
C GLU A 389 19.48 -3.54 14.86
N GLY A 390 19.37 -4.36 15.89
CA GLY A 390 18.40 -4.24 16.98
C GLY A 390 17.20 -5.15 16.80
N ASN A 391 16.28 -5.11 17.76
CA ASN A 391 15.11 -6.00 17.78
C ASN A 391 13.81 -5.17 17.78
N PRO A 392 13.10 -5.07 16.64
CA PRO A 392 11.87 -4.27 16.54
C PRO A 392 10.68 -4.84 17.33
N LEU A 393 10.72 -6.09 17.83
CA LEU A 393 9.75 -6.59 18.80
C LEU A 393 9.92 -5.98 20.20
N GLN A 394 11.12 -5.48 20.50
CA GLN A 394 11.43 -4.81 21.76
C GLN A 394 11.33 -3.29 21.61
N GLU A 395 11.81 -2.75 20.49
CA GLU A 395 11.84 -1.32 20.20
C GLU A 395 11.49 -1.07 18.74
N ILE A 396 10.22 -0.73 18.47
CA ILE A 396 9.73 -0.50 17.12
C ILE A 396 10.43 0.67 16.42
N GLY A 397 10.96 1.62 17.19
CA GLY A 397 11.70 2.80 16.70
C GLY A 397 12.94 2.47 15.87
N VAL A 398 13.49 1.25 15.96
CA VAL A 398 14.63 0.85 15.10
C VAL A 398 14.26 0.86 13.61
N LEU A 399 12.98 0.76 13.27
CA LEU A 399 12.51 0.81 11.88
C LEU A 399 12.58 2.23 11.28
N GLU A 400 12.68 3.28 12.10
CA GLU A 400 12.64 4.67 11.64
C GLU A 400 13.90 5.10 10.88
N ASN A 401 15.02 4.41 11.12
CA ASN A 401 16.31 4.72 10.50
C ASN A 401 16.82 3.62 9.57
N PRO A 402 16.14 3.33 8.45
CA PRO A 402 16.48 2.21 7.57
C PRO A 402 17.89 2.33 6.96
N ALA A 403 18.40 3.54 6.78
CA ALA A 403 19.73 3.76 6.23
C ALA A 403 20.82 3.13 7.12
N GLU A 404 20.70 3.26 8.43
CA GLU A 404 21.67 2.77 9.44
C GLU A 404 21.31 1.38 9.95
N LYS A 405 20.01 1.14 10.20
CA LYS A 405 19.53 -0.04 10.91
C LYS A 405 19.28 -1.25 10.02
N PHE A 406 19.01 -1.07 8.73
CA PHE A 406 18.81 -2.22 7.85
C PHE A 406 20.14 -2.64 7.23
N ALA A 407 20.74 -3.69 7.81
CA ALA A 407 22.03 -4.23 7.37
C ALA A 407 21.94 -4.96 6.02
N LEU A 408 20.81 -5.65 5.77
CA LEU A 408 20.55 -6.36 4.52
C LEU A 408 19.09 -6.15 4.10
N ILE A 409 18.89 -5.95 2.80
CA ILE A 409 17.57 -5.97 2.15
C ILE A 409 17.64 -6.97 1.01
N VAL A 410 16.79 -7.98 1.06
CA VAL A 410 16.57 -8.95 -0.01
C VAL A 410 15.17 -8.77 -0.55
N LYS A 411 15.02 -8.62 -1.86
CA LYS A 411 13.74 -8.60 -2.56
C LYS A 411 13.80 -9.57 -3.73
N ASP A 412 12.81 -10.45 -3.80
CA ASP A 412 12.73 -11.49 -4.85
C ASP A 412 13.99 -12.36 -4.93
N GLY A 413 14.60 -12.66 -3.77
CA GLY A 413 15.84 -13.42 -3.69
C GLY A 413 17.10 -12.67 -4.16
N VAL A 414 16.98 -11.39 -4.48
CA VAL A 414 18.10 -10.52 -4.89
C VAL A 414 18.48 -9.59 -3.75
N ILE A 415 19.78 -9.48 -3.48
CA ILE A 415 20.30 -8.54 -2.48
C ILE A 415 20.25 -7.13 -3.07
N CYS A 416 19.43 -6.26 -2.46
CA CYS A 416 19.26 -4.87 -2.86
C CYS A 416 20.10 -3.90 -2.03
N LYS A 417 20.40 -4.27 -0.77
CA LYS A 417 21.30 -3.55 0.14
C LYS A 417 22.12 -4.57 0.92
N ASN A 418 23.43 -4.32 1.11
CA ASN A 418 24.29 -5.15 1.94
C ASN A 418 25.35 -4.28 2.63
N ASN A 419 25.25 -4.15 3.95
CA ASN A 419 26.17 -3.45 4.85
C ASN A 419 26.76 -4.41 5.92
N LEU A 420 26.79 -5.72 5.63
CA LEU A 420 27.37 -6.75 6.52
C LEU A 420 28.88 -6.72 6.56
#